data_2ea59d6b4e78d2e596e63149e221ff26
#
_entry.id   2ea59d6b4e78d2e596e63149e221ff26
#
_cell.length_a   1.000
_cell.length_b   1.000
_cell.length_c   1.000
_cell.angle_alpha   90.00
_cell.angle_beta   90.00
_cell.angle_gamma   90.00
#
_symmetry.space_group_name_H-M   'P 1'
#
loop_
_entity.id
_entity.type
_entity.pdbx_description
1 polymer ?
#
loop_
_entity_poly.entity_id
_entity_poly.type
_entity_poly.pdbx_seq_one_letter_code
_entity_poly.pdbx_strand_id
1 'polypeptide(L)'
;YDRLHAAIKVTEAADGSAPSGCVTAGSITEESGSVPVSPRAPMEAVYTAAVRAGEGGSVALRAVPLLQVTRAGAVTDTRELTEGELIELLSEGTLRTHRSAQHESSCGYRTEKDGSVTVVWYESETDIAEKTKLCALFGIKNVYVLK
;
A
#
# COMPACT_ATOMS: atom_id res chain seq x y z
N TYR A 1 22.38 -2.33 -13.24
CA TYR A 1 21.03 -2.74 -12.81
C TYR A 1 21.07 -3.84 -11.76
N ASP A 2 21.77 -4.92 -12.02
CA ASP A 2 21.93 -6.04 -11.07
C ASP A 2 22.63 -5.62 -9.78
N ARG A 3 23.54 -4.66 -9.86
CA ARG A 3 24.21 -4.10 -8.68
C ARG A 3 23.27 -3.30 -7.79
N LEU A 4 22.32 -2.59 -8.38
CA LEU A 4 21.30 -1.85 -7.63
C LEU A 4 20.34 -2.80 -6.91
N HIS A 5 19.92 -3.87 -7.58
CA HIS A 5 19.08 -4.90 -6.98
C HIS A 5 19.77 -5.65 -5.84
N ALA A 6 21.05 -5.97 -5.99
CA ALA A 6 21.83 -6.66 -4.98
C ALA A 6 22.11 -5.78 -3.76
N ALA A 7 22.05 -4.45 -3.89
CA ALA A 7 22.32 -3.50 -2.83
C ALA A 7 21.11 -3.18 -1.96
N ILE A 8 19.89 -3.49 -2.43
CA ILE A 8 18.66 -3.17 -1.70
C ILE A 8 18.22 -4.37 -0.85
N LYS A 9 17.96 -4.11 0.42
CA LYS A 9 17.45 -5.10 1.36
C LYS A 9 15.98 -4.82 1.63
N VAL A 10 15.14 -5.84 1.42
CA VAL A 10 13.71 -5.77 1.73
C VAL A 10 13.43 -6.58 2.99
N THR A 11 12.75 -5.98 3.96
CA THR A 11 12.41 -6.60 5.24
C THR A 11 10.94 -6.37 5.55
N GLU A 12 10.22 -7.42 5.91
CA GLU A 12 8.86 -7.29 6.40
C GLU A 12 8.84 -6.93 7.89
N ALA A 13 8.01 -5.97 8.24
CA ALA A 13 7.77 -5.55 9.62
C ALA A 13 6.33 -5.91 10.01
N ALA A 14 6.15 -7.04 10.64
CA ALA A 14 4.85 -7.63 10.93
C ALA A 14 4.01 -6.82 11.95
N ASP A 15 4.63 -5.99 12.75
CA ASP A 15 3.97 -5.14 13.75
C ASP A 15 3.49 -3.78 13.19
N GLY A 16 3.72 -3.54 11.91
CA GLY A 16 3.35 -2.29 11.25
C GLY A 16 4.21 -1.08 11.64
N SER A 17 5.28 -1.28 12.40
CA SER A 17 6.17 -0.22 12.87
C SER A 17 7.40 -0.09 12.01
N ALA A 18 7.69 1.13 11.53
CA ALA A 18 8.93 1.42 10.82
C ALA A 18 10.10 1.55 11.80
N PRO A 19 11.29 1.00 11.46
CA PRO A 19 12.50 1.28 12.22
C PRO A 19 12.82 2.78 12.24
N SER A 20 13.55 3.21 13.27
CA SER A 20 14.03 4.58 13.39
C SER A 20 14.86 4.99 12.16
N GLY A 21 14.68 6.20 11.70
CA GLY A 21 15.41 6.76 10.56
C GLY A 21 14.84 6.43 9.17
N CYS A 22 13.71 5.71 9.10
CA CYS A 22 13.02 5.45 7.84
C CYS A 22 12.09 6.60 7.47
N VAL A 23 11.97 6.87 6.17
CA VAL A 23 10.90 7.70 5.62
C VAL A 23 9.76 6.78 5.19
N THR A 24 8.58 6.97 5.77
CA THR A 24 7.41 6.16 5.45
C THR A 24 6.70 6.69 4.22
N ALA A 25 6.45 5.81 3.26
CA ALA A 25 5.61 6.09 2.11
C ALA A 25 4.18 5.67 2.41
N GLY A 26 3.26 6.61 2.24
CA GLY A 26 1.85 6.39 2.51
C GLY A 26 1.55 6.47 3.99
N SER A 27 0.83 7.48 4.38
CA SER A 27 0.12 7.52 5.65
C SER A 27 -1.36 7.66 5.32
N ILE A 28 -2.21 7.06 6.13
CA ILE A 28 -3.54 7.59 6.28
C ILE A 28 -3.33 8.88 7.05
N THR A 29 -2.88 9.92 6.41
CA THR A 29 -3.01 11.21 7.02
C THR A 29 -4.47 11.58 6.91
N GLU A 30 -5.03 11.76 8.03
CA GLU A 30 -6.29 12.44 8.27
C GLU A 30 -6.18 13.90 7.78
N GLU A 31 -5.61 14.13 6.63
CA GLU A 31 -5.64 15.44 6.06
C GLU A 31 -7.07 15.75 5.66
N SER A 32 -7.72 16.44 6.59
CA SER A 32 -8.88 17.30 6.33
C SER A 32 -9.91 16.73 5.38
N GLY A 33 -10.71 15.80 5.83
CA GLY A 33 -12.02 15.52 5.23
C GLY A 33 -12.03 14.91 3.84
N SER A 34 -10.90 14.68 3.22
CA SER A 34 -10.81 13.89 2.00
C SER A 34 -10.57 12.44 2.37
N VAL A 35 -11.55 11.65 2.08
CA VAL A 35 -11.49 10.22 2.26
C VAL A 35 -10.38 9.65 1.40
N PRO A 36 -9.47 8.84 1.94
CA PRO A 36 -8.45 8.20 1.13
C PRO A 36 -9.12 7.30 0.08
N VAL A 37 -9.05 7.71 -1.15
CA VAL A 37 -9.58 6.95 -2.29
C VAL A 37 -8.53 6.00 -2.84
N SER A 38 -7.33 6.07 -2.32
CA SER A 38 -6.16 5.39 -2.88
C SER A 38 -5.51 4.45 -1.88
N PRO A 39 -4.76 3.47 -2.37
CA PRO A 39 -3.96 2.58 -1.53
C PRO A 39 -2.98 3.36 -0.67
N ARG A 40 -2.57 2.77 0.42
CA ARG A 40 -1.79 3.41 1.47
C ARG A 40 -0.40 3.86 1.06
N ALA A 41 0.15 3.31 0.00
CA ALA A 41 1.46 3.71 -0.53
C ALA A 41 1.41 3.80 -2.06
N PRO A 42 0.69 4.78 -2.64
CA PRO A 42 0.67 4.97 -4.09
C PRO A 42 2.07 5.33 -4.59
N MET A 43 2.33 5.10 -5.88
CA MET A 43 3.66 5.33 -6.47
C MET A 43 4.20 6.73 -6.24
N GLU A 44 3.33 7.73 -6.27
CA GLU A 44 3.71 9.12 -5.98
C GLU A 44 4.26 9.30 -4.56
N ALA A 45 3.63 8.66 -3.58
CA ALA A 45 4.10 8.69 -2.19
C ALA A 45 5.42 7.95 -2.03
N VAL A 46 5.62 6.85 -2.74
CA VAL A 46 6.88 6.09 -2.76
C VAL A 46 7.99 6.93 -3.37
N TYR A 47 7.73 7.60 -4.49
CA TYR A 47 8.67 8.52 -5.12
C TYR A 47 9.10 9.63 -4.15
N THR A 48 8.13 10.29 -3.51
CA THR A 48 8.40 11.37 -2.55
C THR A 48 9.23 10.88 -1.38
N ALA A 49 8.91 9.71 -0.84
CA ALA A 49 9.65 9.12 0.26
C ALA A 49 11.09 8.76 -0.14
N ALA A 50 11.28 8.21 -1.34
CA ALA A 50 12.60 7.84 -1.85
C ALA A 50 13.49 9.08 -2.07
N VAL A 51 12.95 10.15 -2.65
CA VAL A 51 13.66 11.41 -2.80
C VAL A 51 14.05 12.01 -1.45
N ARG A 52 13.14 11.99 -0.50
CA ARG A 52 13.37 12.52 0.85
C ARG A 52 14.40 11.72 1.65
N ALA A 53 14.38 10.40 1.52
CA ALA A 53 15.34 9.52 2.19
C ALA A 53 16.75 9.67 1.61
N GLY A 54 16.85 9.91 0.30
CA GLY A 54 18.11 10.09 -0.40
C GLY A 54 18.91 8.79 -0.59
N GLU A 55 20.01 8.90 -1.33
CA GLU A 55 20.90 7.78 -1.59
C GLU A 55 21.43 7.16 -0.27
N GLY A 56 21.41 5.84 -0.20
CA GLY A 56 21.80 5.09 1.01
C GLY A 56 20.77 5.12 2.13
N GLY A 57 19.64 5.79 1.94
CA GLY A 57 18.58 5.90 2.93
C GLY A 57 17.70 4.67 3.02
N SER A 58 16.67 4.77 3.86
CA SER A 58 15.70 3.71 4.12
C SER A 58 14.27 4.22 3.94
N VAL A 59 13.44 3.42 3.31
CA VAL A 59 12.02 3.71 3.08
C VAL A 59 11.17 2.61 3.69
N ALA A 60 10.06 2.98 4.32
CA ALA A 60 9.06 2.06 4.80
C ALA A 60 7.79 2.18 3.94
N LEU A 61 7.33 1.05 3.37
CA LEU A 61 6.11 0.97 2.58
C LEU A 61 4.97 0.42 3.44
N ARG A 62 3.89 1.16 3.55
CA ARG A 62 2.69 0.64 4.24
C ARG A 62 1.93 -0.29 3.31
N ALA A 63 1.87 -1.55 3.67
CA ALA A 63 1.17 -2.59 2.92
C ALA A 63 -0.03 -3.18 3.68
N VAL A 64 -0.47 -2.52 4.74
CA VAL A 64 -1.63 -2.95 5.52
C VAL A 64 -2.89 -2.84 4.67
N PRO A 65 -3.66 -3.92 4.48
CA PRO A 65 -4.89 -3.87 3.69
C PRO A 65 -5.93 -2.92 4.30
N LEU A 66 -6.70 -2.29 3.43
CA LEU A 66 -7.69 -1.29 3.81
C LEU A 66 -9.06 -1.65 3.22
N LEU A 67 -10.08 -1.71 4.07
CA LEU A 67 -11.46 -1.87 3.63
C LEU A 67 -12.18 -0.53 3.73
N GLN A 68 -12.87 -0.16 2.65
CA GLN A 68 -13.69 1.05 2.58
C GLN A 68 -15.12 0.68 2.17
N VAL A 69 -16.10 1.34 2.76
CA VAL A 69 -17.50 1.27 2.33
C VAL A 69 -17.91 2.62 1.76
N THR A 70 -18.43 2.60 0.55
CA THR A 70 -18.89 3.79 -0.17
C THR A 70 -20.41 3.77 -0.32
N ARG A 71 -21.06 4.86 0.05
CA ARG A 71 -22.51 5.07 -0.14
C ARG A 71 -22.73 6.38 -0.87
N ALA A 72 -23.55 6.34 -1.93
CA ALA A 72 -23.88 7.54 -2.72
C ALA A 72 -22.61 8.34 -3.15
N GLY A 73 -21.55 7.65 -3.52
CA GLY A 73 -20.30 8.26 -3.98
C GLY A 73 -19.38 8.79 -2.88
N ALA A 74 -19.75 8.62 -1.61
CA ALA A 74 -18.94 9.04 -0.47
C ALA A 74 -18.50 7.83 0.35
N VAL A 75 -17.23 7.80 0.79
CA VAL A 75 -16.76 6.78 1.72
C VAL A 75 -17.32 7.06 3.09
N THR A 76 -18.05 6.09 3.65
CA THR A 76 -18.70 6.20 4.96
C THR A 76 -17.95 5.47 6.07
N ASP A 77 -17.17 4.45 5.71
CA ASP A 77 -16.39 3.64 6.63
C ASP A 77 -15.04 3.30 6.04
N THR A 78 -14.03 3.26 6.89
CA THR A 78 -12.67 2.85 6.55
C THR A 78 -12.08 2.09 7.74
N ARG A 79 -11.53 0.90 7.49
CA ARG A 79 -10.80 0.15 8.51
C ARG A 79 -9.65 -0.63 7.92
N GLU A 80 -8.63 -0.85 8.73
CA GLU A 80 -7.54 -1.74 8.39
C GLU A 80 -7.97 -3.20 8.56
N LEU A 81 -7.45 -4.05 7.68
CA LEU A 81 -7.64 -5.49 7.75
C LEU A 81 -6.35 -6.16 8.19
N THR A 82 -6.49 -7.27 8.92
CA THR A 82 -5.37 -8.19 9.09
C THR A 82 -5.15 -8.96 7.79
N GLU A 83 -3.97 -9.54 7.63
CA GLU A 83 -3.68 -10.39 6.47
C GLU A 83 -4.63 -11.59 6.40
N GLY A 84 -4.99 -12.18 7.54
CA GLY A 84 -5.98 -13.26 7.62
C GLY A 84 -7.36 -12.84 7.13
N GLU A 85 -7.84 -11.69 7.54
CA GLU A 85 -9.11 -11.13 7.07
C GLU A 85 -9.11 -10.87 5.55
N LEU A 86 -8.01 -10.37 5.02
CA LEU A 86 -7.84 -10.18 3.57
C LEU A 86 -7.93 -11.51 2.83
N ILE A 87 -7.21 -12.52 3.29
CA ILE A 87 -7.22 -13.85 2.69
C ILE A 87 -8.63 -14.44 2.68
N GLU A 88 -9.35 -14.32 3.79
CA GLU A 88 -10.74 -14.77 3.87
C GLU A 88 -11.64 -14.07 2.84
N LEU A 89 -11.57 -12.75 2.75
CA LEU A 89 -12.36 -11.96 1.80
C LEU A 89 -12.05 -12.34 0.34
N LEU A 90 -10.79 -12.48 -0.01
CA LEU A 90 -10.40 -12.90 -1.35
C LEU A 90 -10.82 -14.34 -1.67
N SER A 91 -10.80 -15.22 -0.68
CA SER A 91 -11.19 -16.62 -0.82
C SER A 91 -12.69 -16.82 -1.03
N GLU A 92 -13.53 -15.89 -0.57
CA GLU A 92 -14.98 -15.93 -0.80
C GLU A 92 -15.34 -15.87 -2.29
N GLY A 93 -14.48 -15.31 -3.12
CA GLY A 93 -14.70 -15.17 -4.56
C GLY A 93 -15.80 -14.18 -4.95
N THR A 94 -16.25 -13.34 -4.01
CA THR A 94 -17.31 -12.37 -4.23
C THR A 94 -16.82 -11.00 -4.71
N LEU A 95 -15.53 -10.72 -4.55
CA LEU A 95 -14.91 -9.48 -4.96
C LEU A 95 -14.46 -9.56 -6.42
N ARG A 96 -14.72 -8.53 -7.18
CA ARG A 96 -14.07 -8.30 -8.47
C ARG A 96 -12.72 -7.64 -8.22
N THR A 97 -11.66 -8.30 -8.61
CA THR A 97 -10.29 -7.83 -8.34
C THR A 97 -9.64 -7.27 -9.60
N HIS A 98 -8.88 -6.18 -9.42
CA HIS A 98 -8.01 -5.67 -10.47
C HIS A 98 -6.80 -4.97 -9.86
N ARG A 99 -5.79 -4.74 -10.67
CA ARG A 99 -4.60 -4.01 -10.29
C ARG A 99 -4.64 -2.60 -10.87
N SER A 100 -4.46 -1.60 -10.02
CA SER A 100 -4.37 -0.23 -10.48
C SER A 100 -2.94 0.07 -10.93
N ALA A 101 -2.73 0.23 -12.22
CA ALA A 101 -1.42 0.58 -12.77
C ALA A 101 -0.94 1.97 -12.31
N GLN A 102 -1.87 2.90 -12.07
CA GLN A 102 -1.55 4.24 -11.59
C GLN A 102 -0.95 4.21 -10.17
N HIS A 103 -1.45 3.35 -9.31
CA HIS A 103 -1.04 3.28 -7.91
C HIS A 103 -0.07 2.13 -7.63
N GLU A 104 0.12 1.23 -8.59
CA GLU A 104 0.85 -0.03 -8.39
C GLU A 104 0.35 -0.77 -7.15
N SER A 105 -0.97 -0.89 -7.05
CA SER A 105 -1.67 -1.56 -5.95
C SER A 105 -2.87 -2.32 -6.48
N SER A 106 -3.31 -3.29 -5.71
CA SER A 106 -4.44 -4.14 -6.06
C SER A 106 -5.69 -3.72 -5.30
N CYS A 107 -6.84 -3.87 -5.91
CA CYS A 107 -8.10 -3.68 -5.23
C CYS A 107 -9.14 -4.73 -5.62
N GLY A 108 -10.07 -4.97 -4.71
CA GLY A 108 -11.27 -5.73 -4.97
C GLY A 108 -12.50 -4.94 -4.59
N TYR A 109 -13.61 -5.13 -5.28
CA TYR A 109 -14.86 -4.45 -4.96
C TYR A 109 -16.06 -5.35 -5.18
N ARG A 110 -17.13 -5.05 -4.48
CA ARG A 110 -18.46 -5.66 -4.68
C ARG A 110 -19.54 -4.67 -4.29
N THR A 111 -20.69 -4.79 -4.97
CA THR A 111 -21.90 -4.04 -4.60
C THR A 111 -22.70 -4.85 -3.59
N GLU A 112 -23.04 -4.24 -2.47
CA GLU A 112 -23.86 -4.85 -1.43
C GLU A 112 -25.35 -4.73 -1.75
N LYS A 113 -26.18 -5.49 -1.02
CA LYS A 113 -27.64 -5.50 -1.24
C LYS A 113 -28.31 -4.15 -0.99
N ASP A 114 -27.73 -3.33 -0.12
CA ASP A 114 -28.22 -1.98 0.21
C ASP A 114 -27.75 -0.90 -0.77
N GLY A 115 -27.04 -1.27 -1.83
CA GLY A 115 -26.49 -0.36 -2.83
C GLY A 115 -25.15 0.26 -2.47
N SER A 116 -24.62 -0.01 -1.27
CA SER A 116 -23.25 0.39 -0.93
C SER A 116 -22.22 -0.44 -1.71
N VAL A 117 -21.02 0.08 -1.83
CA VAL A 117 -19.91 -0.61 -2.47
C VAL A 117 -18.81 -0.84 -1.44
N THR A 118 -18.40 -2.09 -1.27
CA THR A 118 -17.25 -2.46 -0.47
C THR A 118 -16.03 -2.49 -1.37
N VAL A 119 -14.98 -1.77 -0.99
CA VAL A 119 -13.69 -1.73 -1.69
C VAL A 119 -12.60 -2.17 -0.73
N VAL A 120 -11.76 -3.07 -1.18
CA VAL A 120 -10.60 -3.55 -0.43
C VAL A 120 -9.34 -3.21 -1.20
N TRP A 121 -8.44 -2.44 -0.58
CA TRP A 121 -7.13 -2.13 -1.13
C TRP A 121 -6.07 -3.00 -0.48
N TYR A 122 -5.16 -3.55 -1.28
CA TYR A 122 -4.07 -4.39 -0.78
C TYR A 122 -2.86 -4.32 -1.71
N GLU A 123 -1.72 -4.73 -1.17
CA GLU A 123 -0.47 -4.78 -1.92
C GLU A 123 -0.14 -6.24 -2.22
N SER A 124 -0.06 -6.58 -3.49
CA SER A 124 0.43 -7.88 -3.94
C SER A 124 1.97 -7.91 -3.96
N GLU A 125 2.54 -9.09 -4.12
CA GLU A 125 4.00 -9.23 -4.30
C GLU A 125 4.50 -8.42 -5.49
N THR A 126 3.73 -8.37 -6.57
CA THR A 126 4.05 -7.57 -7.76
C THR A 126 4.04 -6.08 -7.45
N ASP A 127 3.07 -5.60 -6.70
CA ASP A 127 2.97 -4.20 -6.30
C ASP A 127 4.19 -3.79 -5.47
N ILE A 128 4.54 -4.59 -4.48
CA ILE A 128 5.73 -4.35 -3.63
C ILE A 128 7.01 -4.39 -4.46
N ALA A 129 7.13 -5.33 -5.39
CA ALA A 129 8.31 -5.43 -6.27
C ALA A 129 8.48 -4.17 -7.14
N GLU A 130 7.41 -3.64 -7.72
CA GLU A 130 7.46 -2.42 -8.52
C GLU A 130 7.83 -1.19 -7.68
N LYS A 131 7.29 -1.07 -6.48
CA LYS A 131 7.65 0.01 -5.55
C LYS A 131 9.10 -0.09 -5.09
N THR A 132 9.58 -1.30 -4.83
CA THR A 132 10.99 -1.56 -4.48
C THR A 132 11.93 -1.18 -5.63
N LYS A 133 11.57 -1.47 -6.87
CA LYS A 133 12.34 -1.05 -8.05
C LYS A 133 12.48 0.48 -8.12
N LEU A 134 11.40 1.20 -7.84
CA LEU A 134 11.45 2.66 -7.80
C LEU A 134 12.43 3.14 -6.72
N CYS A 135 12.38 2.57 -5.54
CA CYS A 135 13.34 2.88 -4.46
C CYS A 135 14.78 2.60 -4.89
N ALA A 136 15.01 1.49 -5.58
CA ALA A 136 16.35 1.13 -6.07
C ALA A 136 16.92 2.16 -7.05
N LEU A 137 16.08 2.78 -7.89
CA LEU A 137 16.49 3.84 -8.81
C LEU A 137 17.01 5.09 -8.08
N PHE A 138 16.57 5.33 -6.86
CA PHE A 138 17.03 6.44 -6.02
C PHE A 138 18.17 6.06 -5.06
N GLY A 139 18.72 4.87 -5.20
CA GLY A 139 19.83 4.41 -4.36
C GLY A 139 19.42 4.07 -2.93
N ILE A 140 18.15 3.80 -2.67
CA ILE A 140 17.67 3.38 -1.34
C ILE A 140 18.32 2.03 -0.98
N LYS A 141 18.83 1.94 0.24
CA LYS A 141 19.54 0.76 0.71
C LYS A 141 18.62 -0.28 1.37
N ASN A 142 17.63 0.19 2.11
CA ASN A 142 16.70 -0.67 2.82
C ASN A 142 15.26 -0.28 2.54
N VAL A 143 14.42 -1.27 2.27
CA VAL A 143 12.97 -1.10 2.16
C VAL A 143 12.31 -2.00 3.21
N TYR A 144 11.49 -1.42 4.04
CA TYR A 144 10.70 -2.14 5.05
C TYR A 144 9.24 -2.16 4.59
N VAL A 145 8.66 -3.35 4.53
CA VAL A 145 7.25 -3.53 4.18
C VAL A 145 6.44 -3.68 5.46
N LEU A 146 5.64 -2.68 5.78
CA LEU A 146 4.81 -2.65 6.98
C LEU A 146 3.48 -3.36 6.71
N LYS A 147 3.27 -4.47 7.41
CA LYS A 147 2.05 -5.28 7.29
C LYS A 147 1.18 -5.24 8.53
#